data_859db7814a19a0eaa1b81ffdbe2cf13f
#
_entry.id   859db7814a19a0eaa1b81ffdbe2cf13f
#
_cell.length_a   1.000
_cell.length_b   1.000
_cell.length_c   1.000
_cell.angle_alpha   90.00
_cell.angle_beta   90.00
_cell.angle_gamma   90.00
#
_symmetry.space_group_name_H-M   'P 1'
#
loop_
_entity.id
_entity.type
_entity.pdbx_description
1 polymer ?
#
loop_
_entity_poly.entity_id
_entity_poly.type
_entity_poly.pdbx_seq_one_letter_code
_entity_poly.pdbx_strand_id
1 'polypeptide(L)'
;MRRSKLVTWTAIALAMAVMLAPASSRVARAAGPDPLVAMFVWWNAAYLQKDGFTVEAFSRYFTPDAVMRINGKDRCHGLEDLAQHFRDIQAKTEMVVIDLPFIDEFSSPNGDRIFTHHFVRAREHGTDSRERVMGYASIRGGKISLINFVSVPDPVPGSSEKKK
;
A
#
# COMPACT_ATOMS: atom_id res chain seq x y z
N MET A 1 46.66 79.61 24.40
CA MET A 1 45.40 78.93 24.75
C MET A 1 44.94 78.19 23.51
N ARG A 2 45.17 76.85 23.47
CA ARG A 2 44.67 75.98 22.43
C ARG A 2 43.74 74.95 23.06
N ARG A 3 42.48 74.96 22.69
CA ARG A 3 41.49 74.03 23.18
C ARG A 3 41.47 72.74 22.27
N SER A 4 41.82 71.64 22.84
CA SER A 4 41.71 70.33 22.21
C SER A 4 40.23 69.88 22.15
N LYS A 5 39.75 69.55 20.95
CA LYS A 5 38.43 68.89 20.77
C LYS A 5 38.63 67.38 20.79
N LEU A 6 38.06 66.74 21.79
CA LEU A 6 37.90 65.24 21.81
C LEU A 6 36.85 64.88 20.78
N VAL A 7 37.21 63.97 19.89
CA VAL A 7 36.27 63.29 18.99
C VAL A 7 35.99 61.92 19.58
N THR A 8 34.79 61.76 20.05
CA THR A 8 34.26 60.49 20.53
C THR A 8 33.81 59.60 19.35
N TRP A 9 34.44 58.43 19.15
CA TRP A 9 34.04 57.45 18.19
C TRP A 9 33.04 56.52 18.85
N THR A 10 31.78 56.60 18.44
CA THR A 10 30.73 55.62 18.79
C THR A 10 30.84 54.42 17.87
N ALA A 11 31.29 53.30 18.42
CA ALA A 11 31.30 52.03 17.74
C ALA A 11 29.90 51.46 17.70
N ILE A 12 29.30 51.34 16.52
CA ILE A 12 28.04 50.67 16.28
C ILE A 12 28.35 49.17 16.13
N ALA A 13 28.06 48.37 17.18
CA ALA A 13 28.11 46.92 17.11
C ALA A 13 26.86 46.41 16.39
N LEU A 14 27.02 45.97 15.14
CA LEU A 14 25.97 45.31 14.36
C LEU A 14 25.88 43.84 14.81
N ALA A 15 24.92 43.50 15.69
CA ALA A 15 24.65 42.16 16.10
C ALA A 15 23.93 41.42 14.94
N MET A 16 24.63 40.57 14.20
CA MET A 16 24.05 39.60 13.28
C MET A 16 23.42 38.48 14.10
N ALA A 17 22.10 38.51 14.26
CA ALA A 17 21.33 37.37 14.76
C ALA A 17 21.23 36.32 13.63
N VAL A 18 22.07 35.28 13.69
CA VAL A 18 21.96 34.10 12.85
C VAL A 18 20.73 33.30 13.34
N MET A 19 19.63 33.45 12.61
CA MET A 19 18.45 32.60 12.80
C MET A 19 18.80 31.15 12.35
N LEU A 20 19.21 30.29 13.30
CA LEU A 20 19.23 28.85 13.07
C LEU A 20 17.79 28.39 12.97
N ALA A 21 17.29 28.23 11.75
CA ALA A 21 16.07 27.51 11.50
C ALA A 21 16.29 26.05 11.96
N PRO A 22 15.40 25.46 12.80
CA PRO A 22 15.51 24.05 13.12
C PRO A 22 15.33 23.26 11.81
N ALA A 23 16.39 22.59 11.36
CA ALA A 23 16.28 21.58 10.33
C ALA A 23 15.36 20.50 10.87
N SER A 24 14.10 20.51 10.41
CA SER A 24 13.17 19.41 10.65
C SER A 24 13.77 18.18 10.03
N SER A 25 14.51 17.41 10.81
CA SER A 25 14.98 16.08 10.45
C SER A 25 13.72 15.27 10.19
N ARG A 26 13.31 15.16 8.92
CA ARG A 26 12.42 14.06 8.52
C ARG A 26 13.17 12.78 8.88
N VAL A 27 12.79 12.21 10.02
CA VAL A 27 13.19 10.84 10.35
C VAL A 27 12.67 10.02 9.18
N ALA A 28 13.59 9.62 8.30
CA ALA A 28 13.31 8.58 7.32
C ALA A 28 12.91 7.36 8.15
N ARG A 29 11.60 7.11 8.23
CA ARG A 29 11.07 5.90 8.84
C ARG A 29 11.71 4.77 8.05
N ALA A 30 12.56 3.98 8.73
CA ALA A 30 13.09 2.76 8.15
C ALA A 30 11.88 2.02 7.58
N ALA A 31 11.82 1.90 6.26
CA ALA A 31 10.73 1.25 5.58
C ALA A 31 10.76 -0.21 6.00
N GLY A 32 9.89 -0.58 6.94
CA GLY A 32 9.52 -1.98 7.13
C GLY A 32 8.96 -2.50 5.80
N PRO A 33 8.85 -3.82 5.63
CA PRO A 33 8.29 -4.38 4.40
C PRO A 33 6.94 -3.71 4.13
N ASP A 34 6.70 -3.35 2.86
CA ASP A 34 5.45 -2.74 2.42
C ASP A 34 4.27 -3.58 2.93
N PRO A 35 3.31 -3.00 3.68
CA PRO A 35 2.24 -3.76 4.29
C PRO A 35 1.34 -4.47 3.27
N LEU A 36 1.23 -3.96 2.03
CA LEU A 36 0.45 -4.59 0.97
C LEU A 36 1.20 -5.80 0.39
N VAL A 37 2.52 -5.67 0.14
CA VAL A 37 3.36 -6.79 -0.29
C VAL A 37 3.37 -7.89 0.79
N ALA A 38 3.57 -7.53 2.04
CA ALA A 38 3.56 -8.49 3.16
C ALA A 38 2.22 -9.23 3.26
N MET A 39 1.10 -8.51 3.07
CA MET A 39 -0.22 -9.09 3.06
C MET A 39 -0.40 -10.07 1.88
N PHE A 40 0.04 -9.72 0.67
CA PHE A 40 -0.13 -10.61 -0.49
C PHE A 40 0.79 -11.85 -0.44
N VAL A 41 2.01 -11.72 0.11
CA VAL A 41 2.87 -12.87 0.38
C VAL A 41 2.18 -13.83 1.33
N TRP A 42 1.63 -13.31 2.44
CA TRP A 42 0.85 -14.12 3.37
C TRP A 42 -0.39 -14.72 2.70
N TRP A 43 -1.14 -13.92 1.93
CA TRP A 43 -2.39 -14.34 1.29
C TRP A 43 -2.17 -15.54 0.35
N ASN A 44 -1.12 -15.47 -0.50
CA ASN A 44 -0.76 -16.58 -1.39
C ASN A 44 -0.43 -17.86 -0.61
N ALA A 45 0.24 -17.74 0.54
CA ALA A 45 0.54 -18.88 1.40
C ALA A 45 -0.72 -19.41 2.12
N ALA A 46 -1.59 -18.50 2.61
CA ALA A 46 -2.82 -18.83 3.29
C ALA A 46 -3.82 -19.55 2.37
N TYR A 47 -3.86 -19.18 1.09
CA TYR A 47 -4.73 -19.81 0.09
C TYR A 47 -4.47 -21.32 -0.03
N LEU A 48 -3.25 -21.78 0.18
CA LEU A 48 -2.87 -23.19 0.11
C LEU A 48 -3.24 -23.98 1.38
N GLN A 49 -3.74 -23.32 2.41
CA GLN A 49 -4.08 -23.93 3.70
C GLN A 49 -5.60 -23.95 3.90
N LYS A 50 -6.16 -25.10 4.28
CA LYS A 50 -7.61 -25.27 4.46
C LYS A 50 -8.26 -24.22 5.35
N ASP A 51 -7.56 -23.78 6.41
CA ASP A 51 -8.05 -22.80 7.38
C ASP A 51 -7.16 -21.53 7.37
N GLY A 52 -6.59 -21.17 6.22
CA GLY A 52 -5.66 -20.05 6.10
C GLY A 52 -6.32 -18.67 6.26
N PHE A 53 -7.60 -18.56 5.93
CA PHE A 53 -8.37 -17.30 5.95
C PHE A 53 -9.22 -17.17 7.21
N THR A 54 -8.59 -16.78 8.32
CA THR A 54 -9.27 -16.52 9.59
C THR A 54 -9.32 -15.02 9.90
N VAL A 55 -10.28 -14.61 10.71
CA VAL A 55 -10.40 -13.22 11.21
C VAL A 55 -9.10 -12.78 11.89
N GLU A 56 -8.53 -13.64 12.71
CA GLU A 56 -7.26 -13.37 13.40
C GLU A 56 -6.10 -13.17 12.42
N ALA A 57 -6.00 -14.01 11.38
CA ALA A 57 -4.97 -13.89 10.37
C ALA A 57 -5.08 -12.57 9.60
N PHE A 58 -6.31 -12.16 9.19
CA PHE A 58 -6.55 -10.86 8.56
C PHE A 58 -6.24 -9.69 9.49
N SER A 59 -6.50 -9.81 10.79
CA SER A 59 -6.27 -8.72 11.77
C SER A 59 -4.81 -8.27 11.85
N ARG A 60 -3.86 -9.09 11.39
CA ARG A 60 -2.44 -8.73 11.32
C ARG A 60 -2.16 -7.67 10.26
N TYR A 61 -2.93 -7.65 9.18
CA TYR A 61 -2.71 -6.82 8.00
C TYR A 61 -3.77 -5.73 7.82
N PHE A 62 -4.99 -5.95 8.30
CA PHE A 62 -6.13 -5.07 8.09
C PHE A 62 -6.60 -4.42 9.38
N THR A 63 -7.19 -3.23 9.26
CA THR A 63 -7.93 -2.60 10.36
C THR A 63 -9.26 -3.32 10.57
N PRO A 64 -9.86 -3.28 11.79
CA PRO A 64 -11.13 -3.96 12.06
C PRO A 64 -12.29 -3.54 11.14
N ASP A 65 -12.28 -2.30 10.68
CA ASP A 65 -13.27 -1.67 9.81
C ASP A 65 -12.82 -1.58 8.33
N ALA A 66 -11.87 -2.41 7.93
CA ALA A 66 -11.33 -2.38 6.56
C ALA A 66 -12.42 -2.63 5.50
N VAL A 67 -12.29 -1.94 4.38
CA VAL A 67 -13.18 -2.10 3.22
C VAL A 67 -12.39 -2.65 2.03
N MET A 68 -12.96 -3.63 1.35
CA MET A 68 -12.45 -4.07 0.05
C MET A 68 -13.43 -3.65 -1.06
N ARG A 69 -12.95 -2.80 -1.96
CA ARG A 69 -13.70 -2.28 -3.10
C ARG A 69 -13.07 -2.74 -4.40
N ILE A 70 -13.85 -3.42 -5.23
CA ILE A 70 -13.41 -3.92 -6.54
C ILE A 70 -14.38 -3.41 -7.60
N ASN A 71 -13.84 -2.76 -8.64
CA ASN A 71 -14.62 -2.17 -9.73
C ASN A 71 -15.73 -1.22 -9.24
N GLY A 72 -15.39 -0.38 -8.23
CA GLY A 72 -16.29 0.61 -7.64
C GLY A 72 -17.37 0.04 -6.71
N LYS A 73 -17.38 -1.26 -6.43
CA LYS A 73 -18.35 -1.91 -5.53
C LYS A 73 -17.67 -2.44 -4.29
N ASP A 74 -18.21 -2.12 -3.13
CA ASP A 74 -17.76 -2.69 -1.87
C ASP A 74 -18.11 -4.19 -1.83
N ARG A 75 -17.09 -5.02 -1.60
CA ARG A 75 -17.20 -6.47 -1.57
C ARG A 75 -17.21 -7.00 -0.14
N CYS A 76 -16.45 -6.33 0.74
CA CYS A 76 -16.32 -6.73 2.13
C CYS A 76 -16.26 -5.49 3.03
N HIS A 77 -16.84 -5.60 4.22
CA HIS A 77 -16.77 -4.63 5.30
C HIS A 77 -16.31 -5.32 6.59
N GLY A 78 -15.09 -4.99 7.04
CA GLY A 78 -14.50 -5.57 8.23
C GLY A 78 -13.87 -6.94 8.01
N LEU A 79 -13.30 -7.47 9.09
CA LEU A 79 -12.46 -8.68 9.03
C LEU A 79 -13.26 -9.95 8.80
N GLU A 80 -14.48 -10.02 9.32
CA GLU A 80 -15.33 -11.21 9.19
C GLU A 80 -15.77 -11.41 7.74
N ASP A 81 -16.23 -10.33 7.07
CA ASP A 81 -16.59 -10.37 5.67
C ASP A 81 -15.38 -10.71 4.78
N LEU A 82 -14.19 -10.14 5.08
CA LEU A 82 -12.95 -10.48 4.38
C LEU A 82 -12.64 -11.97 4.50
N ALA A 83 -12.64 -12.51 5.72
CA ALA A 83 -12.34 -13.92 5.95
C ALA A 83 -13.36 -14.83 5.25
N GLN A 84 -14.65 -14.51 5.31
CA GLN A 84 -15.70 -15.29 4.66
C GLN A 84 -15.56 -15.23 3.13
N HIS A 85 -15.38 -14.05 2.57
CA HIS A 85 -15.23 -13.84 1.13
C HIS A 85 -14.08 -14.66 0.53
N PHE A 86 -12.93 -14.70 1.20
CA PHE A 86 -11.77 -15.45 0.70
C PHE A 86 -11.89 -16.95 0.92
N ARG A 87 -12.59 -17.40 1.96
CA ARG A 87 -12.97 -18.82 2.08
C ARG A 87 -13.93 -19.25 0.95
N ASP A 88 -14.89 -18.39 0.58
CA ASP A 88 -15.82 -18.68 -0.51
C ASP A 88 -15.11 -18.74 -1.87
N ILE A 89 -14.10 -17.91 -2.10
CA ILE A 89 -13.23 -17.98 -3.29
C ILE A 89 -12.46 -19.30 -3.27
N GLN A 90 -11.80 -19.61 -2.17
CA GLN A 90 -11.01 -20.84 -2.01
C GLN A 90 -11.86 -22.11 -2.23
N ALA A 91 -13.12 -22.09 -1.82
CA ALA A 91 -14.03 -23.22 -2.01
C ALA A 91 -14.46 -23.42 -3.47
N LYS A 92 -14.39 -22.39 -4.31
CA LYS A 92 -14.87 -22.41 -5.71
C LYS A 92 -13.75 -22.52 -6.73
N THR A 93 -12.52 -22.22 -6.34
CA THR A 93 -11.37 -22.16 -7.24
C THR A 93 -10.32 -23.20 -6.87
N GLU A 94 -9.68 -23.77 -7.87
CA GLU A 94 -8.58 -24.74 -7.70
C GLU A 94 -7.26 -24.04 -7.39
N MET A 95 -7.11 -22.81 -7.88
CA MET A 95 -5.92 -22.00 -7.71
C MET A 95 -6.28 -20.51 -7.80
N VAL A 96 -5.74 -19.71 -6.90
CA VAL A 96 -5.61 -18.27 -7.09
C VAL A 96 -4.21 -17.84 -6.65
N VAL A 97 -3.53 -17.04 -7.45
CA VAL A 97 -2.19 -16.51 -7.18
C VAL A 97 -2.14 -15.04 -7.54
N ILE A 98 -1.70 -14.23 -6.60
CA ILE A 98 -1.36 -12.83 -6.84
C ILE A 98 0.11 -12.80 -7.24
N ASP A 99 0.42 -12.35 -8.45
CA ASP A 99 1.79 -12.34 -8.95
C ASP A 99 2.63 -11.26 -8.24
N LEU A 100 3.78 -11.69 -7.74
CA LEU A 100 4.78 -10.85 -7.09
C LEU A 100 6.15 -11.10 -7.75
N PRO A 101 7.02 -10.08 -7.86
CA PRO A 101 6.77 -8.67 -7.51
C PRO A 101 5.71 -8.03 -8.40
N PHE A 102 5.13 -6.91 -7.95
CA PHE A 102 4.23 -6.12 -8.78
C PHE A 102 4.91 -5.64 -10.07
N ILE A 103 4.12 -5.38 -11.11
CA ILE A 103 4.60 -4.76 -12.36
C ILE A 103 5.07 -3.34 -12.04
N ASP A 104 4.22 -2.59 -11.32
CA ASP A 104 4.50 -1.25 -10.84
C ASP A 104 4.00 -1.10 -9.40
N GLU A 105 4.74 -0.35 -8.60
CA GLU A 105 4.40 0.00 -7.23
C GLU A 105 4.95 1.38 -6.89
N PHE A 106 4.13 2.21 -6.24
CA PHE A 106 4.60 3.45 -5.64
C PHE A 106 3.74 3.85 -4.45
N SER A 107 4.36 4.51 -3.47
CA SER A 107 3.67 5.03 -2.31
C SER A 107 3.46 6.54 -2.41
N SER A 108 2.35 7.02 -1.82
CA SER A 108 2.13 8.45 -1.63
C SER A 108 3.24 9.07 -0.75
N PRO A 109 3.53 10.38 -0.88
CA PRO A 109 4.63 11.01 -0.13
C PRO A 109 4.51 10.89 1.40
N ASN A 110 3.31 10.76 1.94
CA ASN A 110 3.04 10.57 3.38
C ASN A 110 2.91 9.08 3.78
N GLY A 111 3.02 8.16 2.80
CA GLY A 111 2.97 6.72 3.05
C GLY A 111 1.59 6.19 3.45
N ASP A 112 0.52 6.97 3.27
CA ASP A 112 -0.84 6.54 3.60
C ASP A 112 -1.55 5.80 2.46
N ARG A 113 -0.93 5.74 1.27
CA ARG A 113 -1.43 4.99 0.11
C ARG A 113 -0.31 4.28 -0.61
N ILE A 114 -0.60 3.06 -1.04
CA ILE A 114 0.26 2.21 -1.85
C ILE A 114 -0.49 1.89 -3.13
N PHE A 115 0.03 2.33 -4.27
CA PHE A 115 -0.53 2.06 -5.59
C PHE A 115 0.18 0.87 -6.19
N THR A 116 -0.58 -0.02 -6.83
CA THR A 116 -0.03 -1.21 -7.48
C THR A 116 -0.64 -1.48 -8.84
N HIS A 117 0.17 -2.13 -9.67
CA HIS A 117 -0.24 -2.78 -10.90
C HIS A 117 0.30 -4.20 -10.87
N HIS A 118 -0.58 -5.19 -10.90
CA HIS A 118 -0.20 -6.60 -10.79
C HIS A 118 -1.17 -7.51 -11.56
N PHE A 119 -0.82 -8.77 -11.66
CA PHE A 119 -1.71 -9.80 -12.17
C PHE A 119 -2.23 -10.69 -11.05
N VAL A 120 -3.45 -11.17 -11.24
CA VAL A 120 -4.04 -12.28 -10.48
C VAL A 120 -4.33 -13.40 -11.47
N ARG A 121 -3.84 -14.59 -11.18
CA ARG A 121 -4.12 -15.81 -11.95
C ARG A 121 -5.03 -16.70 -11.14
N ALA A 122 -6.02 -17.29 -11.80
CA ALA A 122 -6.92 -18.23 -11.17
C ALA A 122 -7.19 -19.43 -12.08
N ARG A 123 -7.57 -20.56 -11.46
CA ARG A 123 -8.14 -21.72 -12.13
C ARG A 123 -9.45 -22.08 -11.48
N GLU A 124 -10.49 -22.17 -12.31
CA GLU A 124 -11.83 -22.57 -11.88
C GLU A 124 -12.40 -23.55 -12.89
N HIS A 125 -12.87 -24.71 -12.41
CA HIS A 125 -13.39 -25.81 -13.27
C HIS A 125 -12.43 -26.19 -14.42
N GLY A 126 -11.13 -26.27 -14.12
CA GLY A 126 -10.08 -26.61 -15.10
C GLY A 126 -9.78 -25.50 -16.10
N THR A 127 -10.39 -24.32 -15.98
CA THR A 127 -10.17 -23.17 -16.86
C THR A 127 -9.26 -22.15 -16.20
N ASP A 128 -8.14 -21.84 -16.88
CA ASP A 128 -7.22 -20.80 -16.43
C ASP A 128 -7.74 -19.41 -16.84
N SER A 129 -7.62 -18.47 -15.93
CA SER A 129 -7.88 -17.05 -16.15
C SER A 129 -6.76 -16.19 -15.61
N ARG A 130 -6.63 -14.99 -16.16
CA ARG A 130 -5.76 -13.95 -15.65
C ARG A 130 -6.50 -12.63 -15.64
N GLU A 131 -6.32 -11.88 -14.58
CA GLU A 131 -6.82 -10.53 -14.43
C GLU A 131 -5.66 -9.56 -14.27
N ARG A 132 -5.78 -8.40 -14.88
CA ARG A 132 -4.94 -7.25 -14.64
C ARG A 132 -5.59 -6.37 -13.60
N VAL A 133 -4.88 -6.11 -12.53
CA VAL A 133 -5.39 -5.38 -11.38
C VAL A 133 -4.58 -4.11 -11.18
N MET A 134 -5.25 -2.98 -11.03
CA MET A 134 -4.64 -1.69 -10.72
C MET A 134 -5.45 -0.98 -9.64
N GLY A 135 -4.78 -0.20 -8.80
CA GLY A 135 -5.43 0.59 -7.79
C GLY A 135 -4.55 0.90 -6.60
N TYR A 136 -5.15 1.07 -5.46
CA TYR A 136 -4.41 1.41 -4.25
C TYR A 136 -4.98 0.77 -3.00
N ALA A 137 -4.10 0.62 -2.01
CA ALA A 137 -4.47 0.37 -0.62
C ALA A 137 -4.26 1.65 0.20
N SER A 138 -5.19 1.98 1.10
CA SER A 138 -5.00 3.02 2.12
C SER A 138 -4.47 2.39 3.39
N ILE A 139 -3.46 3.04 3.99
CA ILE A 139 -2.78 2.56 5.20
C ILE A 139 -3.13 3.48 6.37
N ARG A 140 -3.56 2.86 7.48
CA ARG A 140 -3.86 3.54 8.74
C ARG A 140 -3.24 2.76 9.90
N GLY A 141 -2.34 3.41 10.64
CA GLY A 141 -1.64 2.75 11.76
C GLY A 141 -0.80 1.54 11.34
N GLY A 142 -0.26 1.53 10.12
CA GLY A 142 0.55 0.42 9.59
C GLY A 142 -0.27 -0.76 9.06
N LYS A 143 -1.62 -0.64 9.03
CA LYS A 143 -2.54 -1.66 8.52
C LYS A 143 -3.36 -1.12 7.35
N ILE A 144 -3.82 -2.03 6.50
CA ILE A 144 -4.69 -1.72 5.36
C ILE A 144 -6.10 -1.40 5.88
N SER A 145 -6.60 -0.20 5.57
CA SER A 145 -7.97 0.22 5.91
C SER A 145 -8.90 0.22 4.70
N LEU A 146 -8.35 0.27 3.49
CA LEU A 146 -9.10 0.19 2.25
C LEU A 146 -8.24 -0.50 1.19
N ILE A 147 -8.82 -1.43 0.47
CA ILE A 147 -8.38 -1.83 -0.87
C ILE A 147 -9.38 -1.23 -1.87
N ASN A 148 -8.87 -0.50 -2.87
CA ASN A 148 -9.68 0.05 -3.95
C ASN A 148 -9.01 -0.27 -5.29
N PHE A 149 -9.42 -1.39 -5.87
CA PHE A 149 -8.84 -1.92 -7.10
C PHE A 149 -9.84 -1.95 -8.24
N VAL A 150 -9.31 -1.81 -9.45
CA VAL A 150 -9.99 -2.12 -10.70
C VAL A 150 -9.35 -3.38 -11.26
N SER A 151 -10.17 -4.36 -11.57
CA SER A 151 -9.75 -5.63 -12.17
C SER A 151 -10.45 -5.82 -13.51
N VAL A 152 -9.67 -6.19 -14.52
CA VAL A 152 -10.15 -6.48 -15.86
C VAL A 152 -9.54 -7.79 -16.37
N PRO A 153 -10.28 -8.59 -17.16
CA PRO A 153 -9.72 -9.76 -17.80
C PRO A 153 -8.49 -9.40 -18.65
N ASP A 154 -7.46 -10.25 -18.57
CA ASP A 154 -6.24 -10.11 -19.36
C ASP A 154 -5.95 -11.44 -20.07
N PRO A 155 -5.54 -11.44 -21.34
CA PRO A 155 -5.30 -12.69 -22.08
C PRO A 155 -4.26 -13.56 -21.36
N VAL A 156 -4.56 -14.84 -21.19
CA VAL A 156 -3.57 -15.81 -20.68
C VAL A 156 -2.52 -16.04 -21.78
N PRO A 157 -1.21 -15.84 -21.51
CA PRO A 157 -0.16 -16.09 -22.49
C PRO A 157 -0.26 -17.52 -23.04
N GLY A 158 -0.32 -17.65 -24.36
CA GLY A 158 -0.43 -18.96 -25.03
C GLY A 158 -1.86 -19.48 -25.23
N SER A 159 -2.90 -18.82 -24.70
CA SER A 159 -4.27 -19.12 -25.10
C SER A 159 -4.54 -18.45 -26.46
N SER A 160 -4.54 -19.23 -27.54
CA SER A 160 -5.03 -18.74 -28.83
C SER A 160 -6.52 -18.42 -28.68
N GLU A 161 -6.91 -17.14 -28.90
CA GLU A 161 -8.31 -16.80 -29.12
C GLU A 161 -8.86 -17.70 -30.22
N LYS A 162 -9.72 -18.66 -29.87
CA LYS A 162 -10.60 -19.30 -30.86
C LYS A 162 -11.56 -18.21 -31.31
N LYS A 163 -11.20 -17.49 -32.38
CA LYS A 163 -12.15 -16.65 -33.10
C LYS A 163 -13.35 -17.52 -33.49
N LYS A 164 -14.49 -17.17 -32.92
CA LYS A 164 -15.80 -17.59 -33.45
C LYS A 164 -16.15 -16.77 -34.67
#